data_68da7ee093df27db1fa75a827ab66e41
#
_entry.id   68da7ee093df27db1fa75a827ab66e41
#
_cell.length_a   1.000
_cell.length_b   1.000
_cell.length_c   1.000
_cell.angle_alpha   90.00
_cell.angle_beta   90.00
_cell.angle_gamma   90.00
#
_symmetry.space_group_name_H-M   'P 1'
#
loop_
_entity.id
_entity.type
_entity.pdbx_description
1 polymer ?
#
loop_
_entity_poly.entity_id
_entity_poly.type
_entity_poly.pdbx_seq_one_letter_code
_entity_poly.pdbx_strand_id
1 'polypeptide(L)'
;MKRTIGLAALLALMLGAGTATAEPYLAVTTGLKCSGCHVNPTGGGMRNTVGTVYGQTQLPARALDMSTTPWTGDLGRYIGIGANLRGGATWIDFPGTKSISSFDLTSLRAYVDLRVIPERLSLYIDERLAPGNANNAEAYLRLWSADHRFYVIAGQMYLPFGIRLQDDSAFTREPTSINFNTPDRGVELGFEGSRWTAQLAVTNGTAGAPEVDNGKQWSLRTEYVGAGWRAGASFNLNDFDVGSRRMQNVFGGLRTGHIAWLGEVDYIVDSTSQVKRRQLAALAEANWLLRKGHNLKFTAERFDPNRAAARDQQTRLSLVWEYTPAPFLQVRTGIRNYDDVNEVPFLNQRIAFLQLHGFL
;
A
#
# COMPACT_ATOMS: atom_id res chain seq x y z
N MET A 1 -13.59 35.95 33.39
CA MET A 1 -14.39 34.99 32.61
C MET A 1 -14.00 34.84 31.12
N LYS A 2 -13.23 35.74 30.48
CA LYS A 2 -12.85 35.62 29.05
C LYS A 2 -11.59 34.78 28.78
N ARG A 3 -10.78 34.42 29.81
CA ARG A 3 -9.56 33.60 29.62
C ARG A 3 -9.76 32.10 29.74
N THR A 4 -10.85 31.64 30.36
CA THR A 4 -11.17 30.21 30.53
C THR A 4 -11.85 29.60 29.33
N ILE A 5 -12.54 30.41 28.49
CA ILE A 5 -13.19 29.92 27.26
C ILE A 5 -12.15 29.61 26.16
N GLY A 6 -11.07 30.37 26.09
CA GLY A 6 -9.98 30.12 25.14
C GLY A 6 -9.21 28.82 25.41
N LEU A 7 -9.03 28.46 26.69
CA LEU A 7 -8.32 27.22 27.04
C LEU A 7 -9.19 25.96 26.77
N ALA A 8 -10.49 26.05 27.03
CA ALA A 8 -11.42 24.95 26.74
C ALA A 8 -11.61 24.73 25.22
N ALA A 9 -11.63 25.80 24.42
CA ALA A 9 -11.69 25.71 22.95
C ALA A 9 -10.37 25.16 22.37
N LEU A 10 -9.22 25.50 22.94
CA LEU A 10 -7.91 24.95 22.56
C LEU A 10 -7.80 23.47 22.93
N LEU A 11 -8.30 23.06 24.11
CA LEU A 11 -8.36 21.65 24.51
C LEU A 11 -9.33 20.84 23.64
N ALA A 12 -10.45 21.40 23.23
CA ALA A 12 -11.42 20.75 22.35
C ALA A 12 -10.89 20.57 20.91
N LEU A 13 -10.04 21.48 20.43
CA LEU A 13 -9.35 21.33 19.14
C LEU A 13 -8.24 20.27 19.18
N MET A 14 -7.65 19.98 20.35
CA MET A 14 -6.64 18.92 20.52
C MET A 14 -7.23 17.53 20.63
N LEU A 15 -8.51 17.37 20.91
CA LEU A 15 -9.20 16.07 20.99
C LEU A 15 -9.71 15.54 19.66
N GLY A 16 -9.62 16.32 18.58
CA GLY A 16 -10.03 15.96 17.22
C GLY A 16 -8.90 15.54 16.28
N ALA A 17 -7.65 15.46 16.72
CA ALA A 17 -6.54 15.03 15.88
C ALA A 17 -6.61 13.51 15.67
N GLY A 18 -7.36 13.08 14.66
CA GLY A 18 -7.34 11.71 14.15
C GLY A 18 -5.92 11.31 13.78
N THR A 19 -5.54 10.14 14.24
CA THR A 19 -4.18 9.58 14.11
C THR A 19 -4.04 8.82 12.80
N ALA A 20 -2.97 9.04 12.06
CA ALA A 20 -2.74 8.55 10.69
C ALA A 20 -1.55 7.59 10.57
N THR A 21 -1.65 6.55 9.75
CA THR A 21 -0.63 5.49 9.59
C THR A 21 -0.59 4.85 8.20
N ALA A 22 0.52 4.16 7.87
CA ALA A 22 0.86 3.73 6.53
C ALA A 22 0.42 2.30 6.14
N GLU A 23 0.03 1.45 7.07
CA GLU A 23 -0.50 0.10 6.79
C GLU A 23 -2.03 0.18 6.59
N PRO A 24 -2.63 -0.55 5.64
CA PRO A 24 -4.06 -0.46 5.35
C PRO A 24 -4.96 -0.68 6.57
N TYR A 25 -4.57 -1.58 7.50
CA TYR A 25 -5.32 -1.82 8.74
C TYR A 25 -5.34 -0.58 9.64
N LEU A 26 -4.35 0.28 9.54
CA LEU A 26 -4.30 1.51 10.32
C LEU A 26 -5.29 2.55 9.80
N ALA A 27 -5.53 2.56 8.49
CA ALA A 27 -6.59 3.37 7.89
C ALA A 27 -8.00 2.93 8.36
N VAL A 28 -8.22 1.62 8.56
CA VAL A 28 -9.45 1.09 9.19
C VAL A 28 -9.55 1.53 10.64
N THR A 29 -8.45 1.44 11.39
CA THR A 29 -8.40 1.78 12.82
C THR A 29 -8.66 3.26 13.07
N THR A 30 -8.11 4.13 12.21
CA THR A 30 -8.20 5.59 12.37
C THR A 30 -9.40 6.19 11.66
N GLY A 31 -10.01 5.50 10.70
CA GLY A 31 -11.07 6.05 9.84
C GLY A 31 -10.55 7.11 8.86
N LEU A 32 -9.23 7.14 8.59
CA LEU A 32 -8.64 8.07 7.64
C LEU A 32 -8.54 7.45 6.24
N LYS A 33 -8.58 8.31 5.24
CA LYS A 33 -8.24 7.97 3.86
C LYS A 33 -6.72 7.84 3.70
N CYS A 34 -6.26 7.21 2.62
CA CYS A 34 -4.83 7.07 2.34
C CYS A 34 -4.13 8.43 2.18
N SER A 35 -4.81 9.40 1.55
CA SER A 35 -4.36 10.79 1.42
C SER A 35 -4.18 11.53 2.76
N GLY A 36 -4.81 11.06 3.84
CA GLY A 36 -4.61 11.61 5.18
C GLY A 36 -3.20 11.41 5.73
N CYS A 37 -2.44 10.43 5.20
CA CYS A 37 -1.11 10.05 5.69
C CYS A 37 -0.03 10.04 4.63
N HIS A 38 -0.42 9.93 3.37
CA HIS A 38 0.48 9.79 2.24
C HIS A 38 0.40 10.96 1.28
N VAL A 39 1.52 11.25 0.63
CA VAL A 39 1.57 12.22 -0.48
C VAL A 39 0.81 11.68 -1.69
N ASN A 40 0.96 10.37 -1.98
CA ASN A 40 0.13 9.70 -2.98
C ASN A 40 -1.27 9.42 -2.41
N PRO A 41 -2.36 9.93 -3.02
CA PRO A 41 -3.72 9.77 -2.51
C PRO A 41 -4.20 8.33 -2.42
N THR A 42 -3.63 7.41 -3.21
CA THR A 42 -3.96 5.98 -3.16
C THR A 42 -3.16 5.22 -2.11
N GLY A 43 -2.25 5.91 -1.40
CA GLY A 43 -1.40 5.35 -0.35
C GLY A 43 -0.06 4.83 -0.85
N GLY A 44 0.82 4.45 0.07
CA GLY A 44 2.20 4.06 -0.22
C GLY A 44 3.11 5.27 -0.45
N GLY A 45 4.39 4.99 -0.75
CA GLY A 45 5.39 6.04 -0.97
C GLY A 45 5.64 6.91 0.26
N MET A 46 5.91 8.19 0.00
CA MET A 46 6.20 9.18 1.03
C MET A 46 5.01 9.43 1.96
N ARG A 47 5.29 9.52 3.25
CA ARG A 47 4.32 10.04 4.23
C ARG A 47 4.24 11.56 4.14
N ASN A 48 3.05 12.11 4.27
CA ASN A 48 2.88 13.54 4.50
C ASN A 48 3.18 13.89 5.98
N THR A 49 3.11 15.17 6.32
CA THR A 49 3.34 15.66 7.70
C THR A 49 2.56 14.86 8.75
N VAL A 50 1.28 14.58 8.50
CA VAL A 50 0.41 13.84 9.44
C VAL A 50 0.89 12.41 9.61
N GLY A 51 1.20 11.69 8.53
CA GLY A 51 1.71 10.33 8.57
C GLY A 51 3.08 10.23 9.26
N THR A 52 3.95 11.21 9.01
CA THR A 52 5.29 11.28 9.62
C THR A 52 5.21 11.55 11.13
N VAL A 53 4.39 12.49 11.55
CA VAL A 53 4.17 12.79 12.99
C VAL A 53 3.53 11.61 13.70
N TYR A 54 2.54 10.95 13.07
CA TYR A 54 1.92 9.75 13.65
C TYR A 54 2.93 8.64 13.89
N GLY A 55 3.83 8.39 12.93
CA GLY A 55 4.89 7.39 13.04
C GLY A 55 5.84 7.62 14.22
N GLN A 56 5.87 8.83 14.78
CA GLN A 56 6.71 9.19 15.92
C GLN A 56 5.94 9.21 17.25
N THR A 57 4.67 9.59 17.23
CA THR A 57 3.92 9.92 18.46
C THR A 57 2.90 8.84 18.83
N GLN A 58 2.30 8.17 17.86
CA GLN A 58 1.19 7.24 18.08
C GLN A 58 1.58 5.77 17.87
N LEU A 59 2.34 5.51 16.81
CA LEU A 59 2.68 4.13 16.44
C LEU A 59 3.68 3.46 17.39
N PRO A 60 4.79 4.11 17.85
CA PRO A 60 5.83 3.41 18.60
C PRO A 60 5.43 3.09 20.04
N ALA A 61 5.97 1.99 20.57
CA ALA A 61 5.85 1.65 22.00
C ALA A 61 6.42 2.75 22.89
N ARG A 62 7.60 3.28 22.51
CA ARG A 62 8.22 4.47 23.11
C ARG A 62 8.01 5.62 22.13
N ALA A 63 6.92 6.34 22.31
CA ALA A 63 6.62 7.51 21.50
C ALA A 63 7.60 8.67 21.79
N LEU A 64 7.70 9.59 20.83
CA LEU A 64 8.38 10.87 21.06
C LEU A 64 7.68 11.60 22.18
N ASP A 65 8.45 12.24 23.07
CA ASP A 65 7.92 13.07 24.14
C ASP A 65 7.20 14.29 23.53
N MET A 66 6.04 14.63 24.09
CA MET A 66 5.23 15.77 23.61
C MET A 66 5.94 17.13 23.80
N SER A 67 6.98 17.20 24.64
CA SER A 67 7.85 18.38 24.76
C SER A 67 8.84 18.52 23.59
N THR A 68 9.05 17.47 22.81
CA THR A 68 9.96 17.46 21.67
C THR A 68 9.20 17.76 20.39
N THR A 69 9.69 18.67 19.57
CA THR A 69 9.12 18.96 18.26
C THR A 69 9.33 17.76 17.33
N PRO A 70 8.25 17.14 16.79
CA PRO A 70 8.39 16.01 15.90
C PRO A 70 8.98 16.44 14.54
N TRP A 71 9.70 15.54 13.91
CA TRP A 71 10.10 15.69 12.52
C TRP A 71 8.86 15.59 11.63
N THR A 72 8.68 16.52 10.70
CA THR A 72 7.50 16.59 9.82
C THR A 72 7.76 16.04 8.42
N GLY A 73 9.01 15.82 8.04
CA GLY A 73 9.41 15.55 6.66
C GLY A 73 9.57 16.81 5.82
N ASP A 74 9.24 17.99 6.37
CA ASP A 74 9.24 19.25 5.62
C ASP A 74 10.54 20.04 5.84
N LEU A 75 11.21 20.42 4.76
CA LEU A 75 12.28 21.39 4.70
C LEU A 75 11.69 22.75 4.25
N GLY A 76 10.91 23.35 5.14
CA GLY A 76 10.13 24.54 4.85
C GLY A 76 8.85 24.22 4.05
N ARG A 77 8.25 25.25 3.43
CA ARG A 77 6.94 25.13 2.75
C ARG A 77 7.02 24.51 1.34
N TYR A 78 8.22 24.43 0.75
CA TYR A 78 8.40 24.06 -0.65
C TYR A 78 8.93 22.65 -0.87
N ILE A 79 9.55 22.04 0.13
CA ILE A 79 10.24 20.74 -0.03
C ILE A 79 9.80 19.80 1.09
N GLY A 80 9.26 18.66 0.71
CA GLY A 80 9.07 17.51 1.58
C GLY A 80 10.08 16.41 1.23
N ILE A 81 10.61 15.71 2.23
CA ILE A 81 11.52 14.58 2.05
C ILE A 81 11.10 13.40 2.93
N GLY A 82 11.43 12.21 2.46
CA GLY A 82 11.23 10.98 3.22
C GLY A 82 12.13 9.87 2.73
N ALA A 83 12.19 8.80 3.49
CA ALA A 83 12.96 7.62 3.14
C ALA A 83 12.32 6.34 3.67
N ASN A 84 12.65 5.22 3.06
CA ASN A 84 12.23 3.89 3.47
C ASN A 84 13.38 2.92 3.27
N LEU A 85 13.73 2.18 4.32
CA LEU A 85 14.77 1.15 4.31
C LEU A 85 14.18 -0.14 4.86
N ARG A 86 14.29 -1.23 4.11
CA ARG A 86 13.89 -2.57 4.55
C ARG A 86 14.98 -3.57 4.22
N GLY A 87 15.40 -4.31 5.21
CA GLY A 87 16.34 -5.39 5.04
C GLY A 87 16.23 -6.38 6.19
N GLY A 88 16.77 -7.56 6.02
CA GLY A 88 16.68 -8.59 7.05
C GLY A 88 17.24 -9.92 6.63
N ALA A 89 16.77 -10.96 7.30
CA ALA A 89 17.12 -12.35 7.03
C ALA A 89 15.87 -13.15 6.67
N THR A 90 16.00 -14.01 5.68
CA THR A 90 14.96 -14.92 5.24
C THR A 90 15.48 -16.34 5.27
N TRP A 91 14.67 -17.26 5.71
CA TRP A 91 14.89 -18.70 5.64
C TRP A 91 13.73 -19.33 4.89
N ILE A 92 14.03 -20.13 3.87
CA ILE A 92 13.07 -20.79 3.00
C ILE A 92 13.33 -22.29 3.03
N ASP A 93 12.29 -23.05 3.32
CA ASP A 93 12.27 -24.50 3.30
C ASP A 93 11.37 -24.99 2.17
N PHE A 94 11.94 -25.81 1.29
CA PHE A 94 11.24 -26.45 0.20
C PHE A 94 11.12 -27.94 0.45
N PRO A 95 9.96 -28.57 0.27
CA PRO A 95 9.79 -30.00 0.42
C PRO A 95 10.78 -30.79 -0.43
N GLY A 96 11.53 -31.70 0.21
CA GLY A 96 12.45 -32.59 -0.46
C GLY A 96 13.77 -31.97 -0.97
N THR A 97 14.06 -30.72 -0.60
CA THR A 97 15.33 -30.05 -0.95
C THR A 97 16.00 -29.44 0.27
N LYS A 98 17.20 -28.89 0.10
CA LYS A 98 17.87 -28.15 1.17
C LYS A 98 17.22 -26.79 1.36
N SER A 99 17.02 -26.39 2.61
CA SER A 99 16.60 -25.04 2.95
C SER A 99 17.65 -23.99 2.54
N ILE A 100 17.19 -22.80 2.23
CA ILE A 100 18.01 -21.66 1.83
C ILE A 100 17.86 -20.57 2.88
N SER A 101 18.94 -19.90 3.22
CA SER A 101 18.93 -18.69 4.05
C SER A 101 19.66 -17.56 3.35
N SER A 102 19.14 -16.34 3.48
CA SER A 102 19.73 -15.14 2.90
C SER A 102 19.63 -13.94 3.83
N PHE A 103 20.53 -12.99 3.65
CA PHE A 103 20.38 -11.63 4.13
C PHE A 103 20.01 -10.75 2.93
N ASP A 104 18.91 -10.02 3.05
CA ASP A 104 18.35 -9.28 1.93
C ASP A 104 18.16 -7.81 2.29
N LEU A 105 18.56 -6.91 1.39
CA LEU A 105 18.10 -5.53 1.36
C LEU A 105 16.90 -5.48 0.41
N THR A 106 15.69 -5.53 0.98
CA THR A 106 14.47 -5.69 0.18
C THR A 106 13.94 -4.37 -0.37
N SER A 107 14.29 -3.24 0.26
CA SER A 107 13.91 -1.91 -0.24
C SER A 107 14.80 -0.84 0.37
N LEU A 108 15.30 0.05 -0.47
CA LEU A 108 15.84 1.36 -0.08
C LEU A 108 15.24 2.38 -1.03
N ARG A 109 14.49 3.34 -0.49
CA ARG A 109 13.80 4.38 -1.26
C ARG A 109 14.07 5.76 -0.69
N ALA A 110 14.17 6.73 -1.58
CA ALA A 110 14.21 8.14 -1.25
C ALA A 110 13.02 8.85 -1.89
N TYR A 111 12.41 9.76 -1.16
CA TYR A 111 11.24 10.50 -1.59
C TYR A 111 11.49 11.99 -1.55
N VAL A 112 10.97 12.70 -2.56
CA VAL A 112 10.99 14.16 -2.62
C VAL A 112 9.64 14.66 -3.13
N ASP A 113 9.03 15.62 -2.43
CA ASP A 113 7.84 16.36 -2.85
C ASP A 113 8.22 17.84 -3.01
N LEU A 114 8.41 18.28 -4.25
CA LEU A 114 8.72 19.67 -4.58
C LEU A 114 7.43 20.44 -4.82
N ARG A 115 7.03 21.28 -3.89
CA ARG A 115 5.80 22.06 -3.91
C ARG A 115 6.03 23.39 -4.66
N VAL A 116 5.94 23.33 -5.99
CA VAL A 116 6.16 24.49 -6.88
C VAL A 116 5.19 25.63 -6.52
N ILE A 117 3.92 25.30 -6.32
CA ILE A 117 2.91 26.16 -5.71
C ILE A 117 2.37 25.38 -4.52
N PRO A 118 2.75 25.76 -3.29
CA PRO A 118 2.28 25.06 -2.08
C PRO A 118 0.77 24.81 -2.11
N GLU A 119 0.37 23.61 -1.71
CA GLU A 119 -1.02 23.14 -1.69
C GLU A 119 -1.71 22.97 -3.05
N ARG A 120 -1.06 23.37 -4.17
CA ARG A 120 -1.65 23.35 -5.51
C ARG A 120 -0.89 22.51 -6.51
N LEU A 121 0.38 22.80 -6.71
CA LEU A 121 1.20 22.15 -7.73
C LEU A 121 2.47 21.60 -7.11
N SER A 122 2.65 20.30 -7.23
CA SER A 122 3.88 19.62 -6.78
C SER A 122 4.42 18.67 -7.83
N LEU A 123 5.74 18.47 -7.78
CA LEU A 123 6.47 17.41 -8.45
C LEU A 123 6.86 16.40 -7.37
N TYR A 124 6.36 15.19 -7.48
CA TYR A 124 6.68 14.09 -6.58
C TYR A 124 7.63 13.10 -7.26
N ILE A 125 8.63 12.65 -6.52
CA ILE A 125 9.62 11.67 -6.96
C ILE A 125 9.78 10.61 -5.87
N ASP A 126 9.68 9.35 -6.24
CA ASP A 126 9.97 8.15 -5.46
C ASP A 126 11.03 7.35 -6.20
N GLU A 127 12.26 7.40 -5.69
CA GLU A 127 13.39 6.71 -6.28
C GLU A 127 13.73 5.47 -5.50
N ARG A 128 13.69 4.31 -6.15
CA ARG A 128 14.19 3.05 -5.59
C ARG A 128 15.69 2.98 -5.82
N LEU A 129 16.45 2.94 -4.73
CA LEU A 129 17.92 2.87 -4.73
C LEU A 129 18.44 1.43 -4.59
N ALA A 130 17.64 0.53 -3.99
CA ALA A 130 17.92 -0.88 -3.82
C ALA A 130 16.61 -1.68 -3.62
N PRO A 131 16.60 -3.01 -3.89
CA PRO A 131 17.66 -3.83 -4.46
C PRO A 131 17.83 -3.59 -5.96
N GLY A 132 18.98 -4.00 -6.47
CA GLY A 132 19.34 -3.87 -7.88
C GLY A 132 19.80 -2.47 -8.25
N ASN A 133 19.63 -2.10 -9.54
CA ASN A 133 19.96 -0.76 -10.01
C ASN A 133 18.92 0.25 -9.56
N ALA A 134 19.36 1.49 -9.34
CA ALA A 134 18.46 2.60 -9.06
C ALA A 134 17.46 2.76 -10.21
N ASN A 135 16.19 2.90 -9.86
CA ASN A 135 15.12 3.16 -10.82
C ASN A 135 14.01 4.01 -10.21
N ASN A 136 13.34 4.73 -11.09
CA ASN A 136 12.23 5.56 -10.69
C ASN A 136 10.96 4.70 -10.46
N ALA A 137 10.42 4.76 -9.27
CA ALA A 137 9.16 4.09 -8.94
C ALA A 137 7.96 5.01 -9.24
N GLU A 138 8.02 6.27 -8.82
CA GLU A 138 7.03 7.28 -9.19
C GLU A 138 7.72 8.59 -9.51
N ALA A 139 7.31 9.25 -10.60
CA ALA A 139 7.70 10.63 -10.94
C ALA A 139 6.54 11.30 -11.65
N TYR A 140 5.87 12.22 -10.97
CA TYR A 140 4.69 12.87 -11.53
C TYR A 140 4.52 14.32 -11.06
N LEU A 141 3.86 15.10 -11.90
CA LEU A 141 3.25 16.37 -11.51
C LEU A 141 1.87 16.10 -10.94
N ARG A 142 1.51 16.78 -9.86
CA ARG A 142 0.18 16.75 -9.26
C ARG A 142 -0.35 18.16 -9.10
N LEU A 143 -1.55 18.39 -9.64
CA LEU A 143 -2.29 19.64 -9.54
C LEU A 143 -3.59 19.43 -8.76
N TRP A 144 -3.79 20.19 -7.68
CA TRP A 144 -5.02 20.21 -6.89
C TRP A 144 -5.96 21.35 -7.31
N SER A 145 -7.27 21.09 -7.27
CA SER A 145 -8.30 22.12 -7.32
C SER A 145 -8.21 23.05 -6.10
N ALA A 146 -8.86 24.23 -6.17
CA ALA A 146 -8.82 25.23 -5.10
C ALA A 146 -9.39 24.74 -3.77
N ASP A 147 -10.38 23.86 -3.83
CA ASP A 147 -11.07 23.27 -2.69
C ASP A 147 -10.48 21.91 -2.27
N HIS A 148 -9.36 21.50 -2.85
CA HIS A 148 -8.69 20.21 -2.63
C HIS A 148 -9.58 18.97 -2.80
N ARG A 149 -10.67 19.09 -3.57
CA ARG A 149 -11.57 17.97 -3.85
C ARG A 149 -11.21 17.19 -5.10
N PHE A 150 -10.52 17.81 -6.03
CA PHE A 150 -10.08 17.19 -7.28
C PHE A 150 -8.60 17.37 -7.48
N TYR A 151 -7.98 16.37 -8.09
CA TYR A 151 -6.60 16.48 -8.51
C TYR A 151 -6.38 15.79 -9.86
N VAL A 152 -5.29 16.21 -10.52
CA VAL A 152 -4.73 15.56 -11.70
C VAL A 152 -3.31 15.17 -11.39
N ILE A 153 -2.94 13.93 -11.71
CA ILE A 153 -1.57 13.44 -11.72
C ILE A 153 -1.19 13.16 -13.17
N ALA A 154 0.02 13.54 -13.59
CA ALA A 154 0.57 13.22 -14.90
C ALA A 154 2.03 12.80 -14.75
N GLY A 155 2.38 11.61 -15.23
CA GLY A 155 3.71 11.04 -15.14
C GLY A 155 3.70 9.53 -14.89
N GLN A 156 4.73 9.04 -14.21
CA GLN A 156 4.85 7.66 -13.78
C GLN A 156 4.28 7.49 -12.38
N MET A 157 3.34 6.56 -12.19
CA MET A 157 2.60 6.39 -10.94
C MET A 157 2.21 4.93 -10.69
N TYR A 158 1.89 4.61 -9.44
CA TYR A 158 1.22 3.36 -9.11
C TYR A 158 -0.26 3.45 -9.45
N LEU A 159 -0.76 2.43 -10.16
CA LEU A 159 -2.16 2.37 -10.58
C LEU A 159 -3.11 2.25 -9.39
N PRO A 160 -4.27 2.91 -9.42
CA PRO A 160 -5.31 2.78 -8.41
C PRO A 160 -6.06 1.46 -8.58
N PHE A 161 -5.82 0.48 -7.69
CA PHE A 161 -6.50 -0.81 -7.70
C PHE A 161 -6.43 -1.46 -6.31
N GLY A 162 -7.53 -2.00 -5.81
CA GLY A 162 -7.63 -2.78 -4.58
C GLY A 162 -7.07 -2.11 -3.32
N ILE A 163 -6.64 -2.94 -2.39
CA ILE A 163 -5.88 -2.54 -1.19
C ILE A 163 -4.39 -2.55 -1.53
N ARG A 164 -3.71 -1.44 -1.34
CA ARG A 164 -2.26 -1.36 -1.55
C ARG A 164 -1.51 -1.95 -0.37
N LEU A 165 -1.29 -3.27 -0.40
CA LEU A 165 -0.53 -4.00 0.61
C LEU A 165 0.97 -3.76 0.44
N GLN A 166 1.71 -3.84 1.55
CA GLN A 166 3.18 -3.79 1.55
C GLN A 166 3.83 -5.08 1.02
N ASP A 167 3.09 -6.17 1.04
CA ASP A 167 3.54 -7.47 0.55
C ASP A 167 3.20 -7.61 -0.94
N ASP A 168 4.18 -7.32 -1.79
CA ASP A 168 4.03 -7.45 -3.25
C ASP A 168 3.83 -8.89 -3.71
N SER A 169 4.18 -9.89 -2.87
CA SER A 169 3.94 -11.32 -3.13
C SER A 169 2.54 -11.79 -2.71
N ALA A 170 1.70 -10.90 -2.19
CA ALA A 170 0.32 -11.24 -1.88
C ALA A 170 -0.45 -11.68 -3.14
N PHE A 171 -1.31 -12.68 -3.00
CA PHE A 171 -2.06 -13.21 -4.15
C PHE A 171 -3.05 -12.21 -4.75
N THR A 172 -3.39 -11.13 -4.05
CA THR A 172 -4.12 -10.00 -4.62
C THR A 172 -3.21 -8.95 -5.27
N ARG A 173 -1.88 -9.09 -5.17
CA ARG A 173 -0.89 -8.14 -5.73
C ARG A 173 -0.10 -8.73 -6.89
N GLU A 174 0.46 -9.92 -6.72
CA GLU A 174 1.30 -10.57 -7.72
C GLU A 174 0.51 -10.95 -8.99
N PRO A 175 -0.64 -11.69 -8.94
CA PRO A 175 -1.41 -12.04 -10.11
C PRO A 175 -2.07 -10.85 -10.82
N THR A 176 -2.42 -9.79 -10.10
CA THR A 176 -2.97 -8.57 -10.71
C THR A 176 -1.91 -7.79 -11.47
N SER A 177 -0.63 -8.00 -11.16
CA SER A 177 0.50 -7.19 -11.66
C SER A 177 0.33 -5.70 -11.38
N ILE A 178 -0.42 -5.33 -10.32
CA ILE A 178 -0.54 -3.97 -9.82
C ILE A 178 0.05 -3.91 -8.40
N ASN A 179 1.33 -3.61 -8.32
CA ASN A 179 2.10 -3.59 -7.08
C ASN A 179 3.17 -2.49 -7.09
N PHE A 180 4.01 -2.42 -6.08
CA PHE A 180 5.08 -1.41 -5.99
C PHE A 180 6.23 -1.61 -6.99
N ASN A 181 6.24 -2.69 -7.77
CA ASN A 181 7.25 -2.97 -8.79
C ASN A 181 6.78 -2.68 -10.22
N THR A 182 5.49 -2.33 -10.39
CA THR A 182 4.85 -2.14 -11.69
C THR A 182 4.16 -0.76 -11.80
N PRO A 183 4.89 0.36 -11.57
CA PRO A 183 4.35 1.68 -11.88
C PRO A 183 4.15 1.80 -13.38
N ASP A 184 3.23 2.67 -13.81
CA ASP A 184 3.00 2.93 -15.23
C ASP A 184 2.89 4.41 -15.54
N ARG A 185 2.96 4.79 -16.81
CA ARG A 185 3.01 6.19 -17.27
C ARG A 185 1.68 6.60 -17.87
N GLY A 186 1.16 7.73 -17.43
CA GLY A 186 -0.11 8.25 -17.91
C GLY A 186 -0.64 9.41 -17.11
N VAL A 187 -1.98 9.48 -17.04
CA VAL A 187 -2.72 10.53 -16.34
C VAL A 187 -3.73 9.89 -15.40
N GLU A 188 -3.87 10.43 -14.19
CA GLU A 188 -4.90 10.09 -13.23
C GLU A 188 -5.73 11.32 -12.88
N LEU A 189 -7.04 11.16 -12.85
CA LEU A 189 -8.00 12.10 -12.26
C LEU A 189 -8.47 11.54 -10.94
N GLY A 190 -8.40 12.34 -9.87
CA GLY A 190 -8.84 11.94 -8.56
C GLY A 190 -9.88 12.87 -7.95
N PHE A 191 -10.75 12.27 -7.14
CA PHE A 191 -11.74 12.94 -6.31
C PHE A 191 -11.54 12.58 -4.85
N GLU A 192 -11.44 13.59 -3.99
CA GLU A 192 -11.26 13.49 -2.55
C GLU A 192 -12.41 14.19 -1.81
N GLY A 193 -13.56 13.52 -1.71
CA GLY A 193 -14.68 13.99 -0.89
C GLY A 193 -14.44 13.79 0.61
N SER A 194 -15.42 14.13 1.45
CA SER A 194 -15.29 13.94 2.91
C SER A 194 -15.09 12.47 3.30
N ARG A 195 -15.87 11.56 2.71
CA ARG A 195 -15.83 10.11 2.95
C ARG A 195 -15.56 9.28 1.70
N TRP A 196 -15.83 9.83 0.53
CA TRP A 196 -15.63 9.18 -0.75
C TRP A 196 -14.28 9.55 -1.34
N THR A 197 -13.62 8.57 -1.96
CA THR A 197 -12.51 8.79 -2.89
C THR A 197 -12.81 8.06 -4.19
N ALA A 198 -12.37 8.63 -5.31
CA ALA A 198 -12.43 7.98 -6.60
C ALA A 198 -11.20 8.37 -7.42
N GLN A 199 -10.62 7.42 -8.12
CA GLN A 199 -9.45 7.59 -8.99
C GLN A 199 -9.72 6.92 -10.33
N LEU A 200 -9.44 7.64 -11.42
CA LEU A 200 -9.49 7.12 -12.78
C LEU A 200 -8.15 7.40 -13.45
N ALA A 201 -7.40 6.35 -13.75
CA ALA A 201 -6.12 6.45 -14.46
C ALA A 201 -6.23 5.89 -15.88
N VAL A 202 -5.54 6.54 -16.81
CA VAL A 202 -5.29 6.06 -18.18
C VAL A 202 -3.79 6.05 -18.38
N THR A 203 -3.24 4.88 -18.64
CA THR A 203 -1.79 4.65 -18.74
C THR A 203 -1.44 3.79 -19.95
N ASN A 204 -0.17 3.60 -20.21
CA ASN A 204 0.29 2.79 -21.34
C ASN A 204 -0.05 1.29 -21.20
N GLY A 205 -0.09 0.74 -19.98
CA GLY A 205 -0.32 -0.68 -19.76
C GLY A 205 0.94 -1.55 -19.83
N THR A 206 2.11 -0.90 -19.82
CA THR A 206 3.43 -1.54 -20.01
C THR A 206 4.19 -1.77 -18.70
N ALA A 207 3.61 -1.41 -17.54
CA ALA A 207 4.28 -1.45 -16.24
C ALA A 207 5.63 -0.70 -16.25
N GLY A 208 5.66 0.47 -16.89
CA GLY A 208 6.84 1.33 -17.01
C GLY A 208 7.83 0.94 -18.11
N ALA A 209 7.63 -0.18 -18.82
CA ALA A 209 8.40 -0.51 -20.01
C ALA A 209 8.10 0.48 -21.16
N PRO A 210 8.93 0.51 -22.23
CA PRO A 210 8.61 1.28 -23.43
C PRO A 210 7.29 0.85 -24.05
N GLU A 211 6.51 1.81 -24.54
CA GLU A 211 5.30 1.56 -25.31
C GLU A 211 5.65 0.94 -26.67
N VAL A 212 4.96 -0.13 -27.01
CA VAL A 212 5.19 -0.89 -28.26
C VAL A 212 3.93 -1.09 -29.10
N ASP A 213 2.76 -0.68 -28.57
CA ASP A 213 1.47 -0.75 -29.28
C ASP A 213 0.60 0.49 -28.98
N ASN A 214 -0.63 0.50 -29.47
CA ASN A 214 -1.57 1.60 -29.23
C ASN A 214 -2.58 1.31 -28.10
N GLY A 215 -2.48 0.13 -27.49
CA GLY A 215 -3.31 -0.25 -26.35
C GLY A 215 -3.16 0.71 -25.18
N LYS A 216 -4.18 0.77 -24.35
CA LYS A 216 -4.13 1.59 -23.12
C LYS A 216 -4.76 0.84 -21.95
N GLN A 217 -4.22 1.13 -20.78
CA GLN A 217 -4.74 0.60 -19.53
C GLN A 217 -5.60 1.65 -18.83
N TRP A 218 -6.81 1.24 -18.46
CA TRP A 218 -7.75 2.02 -17.69
C TRP A 218 -7.90 1.42 -16.31
N SER A 219 -7.71 2.22 -15.28
CA SER A 219 -7.90 1.81 -13.88
C SER A 219 -8.87 2.74 -13.18
N LEU A 220 -9.93 2.20 -12.64
CA LEU A 220 -10.91 2.91 -11.82
C LEU A 220 -10.91 2.29 -10.42
N ARG A 221 -10.79 3.12 -9.40
CA ARG A 221 -10.94 2.72 -7.99
C ARG A 221 -11.86 3.70 -7.28
N THR A 222 -12.77 3.17 -6.50
CA THR A 222 -13.64 4.00 -5.63
C THR A 222 -13.71 3.39 -4.25
N GLU A 223 -13.80 4.23 -3.22
CA GLU A 223 -13.83 3.81 -1.85
C GLU A 223 -14.67 4.75 -1.00
N TYR A 224 -15.44 4.17 -0.09
CA TYR A 224 -16.11 4.87 1.00
C TYR A 224 -15.43 4.55 2.32
N VAL A 225 -15.16 5.57 3.15
CA VAL A 225 -14.54 5.45 4.48
C VAL A 225 -15.53 5.90 5.54
N GLY A 226 -15.97 4.95 6.35
CA GLY A 226 -16.84 5.17 7.50
C GLY A 226 -16.05 5.19 8.82
N ALA A 227 -16.76 5.37 9.93
CA ALA A 227 -16.16 5.27 11.26
C ALA A 227 -15.89 3.79 11.61
N GLY A 228 -14.63 3.36 11.54
CA GLY A 228 -14.20 2.01 11.84
C GLY A 228 -14.52 0.96 10.75
N TRP A 229 -14.89 1.39 9.54
CA TRP A 229 -15.05 0.51 8.40
C TRP A 229 -14.76 1.24 7.08
N ARG A 230 -14.45 0.48 6.06
CA ARG A 230 -14.27 0.98 4.69
C ARG A 230 -14.69 -0.09 3.70
N ALA A 231 -15.16 0.34 2.54
CA ALA A 231 -15.49 -0.57 1.44
C ALA A 231 -15.23 0.13 0.10
N GLY A 232 -14.78 -0.63 -0.86
CA GLY A 232 -14.46 -0.13 -2.18
C GLY A 232 -14.50 -1.18 -3.25
N ALA A 233 -14.40 -0.72 -4.48
CA ALA A 233 -14.30 -1.56 -5.66
C ALA A 233 -13.34 -0.95 -6.68
N SER A 234 -12.77 -1.80 -7.51
CA SER A 234 -11.88 -1.39 -8.58
C SER A 234 -12.20 -2.14 -9.86
N PHE A 235 -11.89 -1.50 -10.96
CA PHE A 235 -11.94 -2.07 -12.30
C PHE A 235 -10.66 -1.70 -13.04
N ASN A 236 -10.08 -2.66 -13.78
CA ASN A 236 -8.95 -2.42 -14.64
C ASN A 236 -9.17 -3.13 -15.99
N LEU A 237 -8.83 -2.44 -17.06
CA LEU A 237 -8.82 -2.94 -18.42
C LEU A 237 -7.49 -2.56 -19.05
N ASN A 238 -6.72 -3.54 -19.46
CA ASN A 238 -5.50 -3.36 -20.25
C ASN A 238 -5.69 -4.03 -21.61
N ASP A 239 -5.77 -3.23 -22.66
CA ASP A 239 -5.86 -3.70 -24.04
C ASP A 239 -4.46 -3.60 -24.68
N PHE A 240 -4.08 -4.63 -25.44
CA PHE A 240 -2.82 -4.73 -26.16
C PHE A 240 -3.04 -5.50 -27.48
N ASP A 241 -2.14 -5.38 -28.45
CA ASP A 241 -2.31 -5.87 -29.82
C ASP A 241 -2.74 -7.34 -29.91
N VAL A 242 -2.28 -8.20 -29.00
CA VAL A 242 -2.55 -9.64 -29.02
C VAL A 242 -3.68 -10.07 -28.08
N GLY A 243 -4.31 -9.14 -27.36
CA GLY A 243 -5.37 -9.49 -26.43
C GLY A 243 -5.76 -8.40 -25.44
N SER A 244 -6.40 -8.82 -24.36
CA SER A 244 -6.77 -7.92 -23.27
C SER A 244 -6.73 -8.61 -21.91
N ARG A 245 -6.50 -7.82 -20.87
CA ARG A 245 -6.64 -8.22 -19.48
C ARG A 245 -7.69 -7.36 -18.81
N ARG A 246 -8.68 -8.01 -18.19
CA ARG A 246 -9.74 -7.33 -17.41
C ARG A 246 -9.70 -7.81 -15.97
N MET A 247 -9.74 -6.87 -15.05
CA MET A 247 -9.75 -7.19 -13.63
C MET A 247 -10.88 -6.43 -12.94
N GLN A 248 -11.55 -7.11 -12.03
CA GLN A 248 -12.58 -6.57 -11.17
C GLN A 248 -12.25 -6.92 -9.73
N ASN A 249 -12.46 -5.99 -8.84
CA ASN A 249 -12.06 -6.12 -7.45
C ASN A 249 -13.13 -5.55 -6.54
N VAL A 250 -13.33 -6.19 -5.40
CA VAL A 250 -14.04 -5.64 -4.24
C VAL A 250 -13.17 -5.81 -3.01
N PHE A 251 -13.14 -4.79 -2.17
CA PHE A 251 -12.31 -4.79 -0.98
C PHE A 251 -12.98 -4.05 0.17
N GLY A 252 -12.51 -4.31 1.38
CA GLY A 252 -13.01 -3.61 2.54
C GLY A 252 -12.19 -3.86 3.80
N GLY A 253 -12.59 -3.19 4.86
CA GLY A 253 -12.05 -3.38 6.20
C GLY A 253 -13.05 -2.99 7.27
N LEU A 254 -12.94 -3.63 8.42
CA LEU A 254 -13.80 -3.42 9.58
C LEU A 254 -12.99 -3.48 10.85
N ARG A 255 -13.25 -2.58 11.79
CA ARG A 255 -12.68 -2.62 13.14
C ARG A 255 -13.67 -3.26 14.13
N THR A 256 -13.21 -4.26 14.85
CA THR A 256 -13.94 -4.87 15.98
C THR A 256 -13.03 -4.85 17.22
N GLY A 257 -13.29 -3.94 18.15
CA GLY A 257 -12.44 -3.74 19.30
C GLY A 257 -10.99 -3.38 18.93
N HIS A 258 -10.05 -4.26 19.26
CA HIS A 258 -8.62 -4.09 18.95
C HIS A 258 -8.19 -4.81 17.66
N ILE A 259 -9.11 -5.39 16.92
CA ILE A 259 -8.82 -6.10 15.67
C ILE A 259 -9.32 -5.27 14.49
N ALA A 260 -8.43 -5.03 13.53
CA ALA A 260 -8.77 -4.51 12.21
C ALA A 260 -8.73 -5.64 11.19
N TRP A 261 -9.86 -5.89 10.56
CA TRP A 261 -10.03 -6.88 9.50
C TRP A 261 -9.87 -6.20 8.14
N LEU A 262 -9.23 -6.88 7.21
CA LEU A 262 -9.17 -6.51 5.79
C LEU A 262 -9.62 -7.70 4.96
N GLY A 263 -10.24 -7.41 3.83
CA GLY A 263 -10.60 -8.42 2.85
C GLY A 263 -10.57 -7.86 1.44
N GLU A 264 -10.17 -8.69 0.50
CA GLU A 264 -10.08 -8.36 -0.92
C GLU A 264 -10.35 -9.59 -1.77
N VAL A 265 -11.09 -9.41 -2.88
CA VAL A 265 -11.33 -10.45 -3.87
C VAL A 265 -11.13 -9.85 -5.26
N ASP A 266 -10.27 -10.48 -6.05
CA ASP A 266 -9.93 -10.10 -7.42
C ASP A 266 -10.38 -11.17 -8.41
N TYR A 267 -11.11 -10.76 -9.44
CA TYR A 267 -11.45 -11.59 -10.58
C TYR A 267 -10.73 -11.08 -11.82
N ILE A 268 -9.89 -11.95 -12.41
CA ILE A 268 -9.00 -11.59 -13.51
C ILE A 268 -9.39 -12.43 -14.73
N VAL A 269 -9.49 -11.80 -15.88
CA VAL A 269 -9.74 -12.45 -17.17
C VAL A 269 -8.68 -12.01 -18.17
N ASP A 270 -7.80 -12.93 -18.52
CA ASP A 270 -6.86 -12.78 -19.62
C ASP A 270 -7.49 -13.36 -20.90
N SER A 271 -7.49 -12.60 -21.96
CA SER A 271 -8.04 -13.03 -23.26
C SER A 271 -7.06 -12.71 -24.37
N THR A 272 -6.62 -13.75 -25.08
CA THR A 272 -5.86 -13.64 -26.33
C THR A 272 -6.66 -14.29 -27.44
N SER A 273 -6.16 -14.22 -28.67
CA SER A 273 -6.78 -14.91 -29.83
C SER A 273 -6.88 -16.42 -29.65
N GLN A 274 -6.08 -17.02 -28.80
CA GLN A 274 -5.96 -18.48 -28.62
C GLN A 274 -6.47 -19.00 -27.28
N VAL A 275 -6.36 -18.18 -26.20
CA VAL A 275 -6.62 -18.63 -24.83
C VAL A 275 -7.45 -17.59 -24.08
N LYS A 276 -8.45 -18.06 -23.35
CA LYS A 276 -9.14 -17.28 -22.35
C LYS A 276 -8.96 -17.92 -20.98
N ARG A 277 -8.24 -17.24 -20.08
CA ARG A 277 -7.96 -17.69 -18.73
C ARG A 277 -8.73 -16.83 -17.73
N ARG A 278 -9.39 -17.46 -16.77
CA ARG A 278 -10.10 -16.81 -15.67
C ARG A 278 -9.42 -17.18 -14.36
N GLN A 279 -9.09 -16.18 -13.58
CA GLN A 279 -8.37 -16.35 -12.30
C GLN A 279 -9.17 -15.72 -11.18
N LEU A 280 -8.97 -16.22 -9.97
CA LEU A 280 -9.57 -15.65 -8.75
C LEU A 280 -8.50 -15.58 -7.66
N ALA A 281 -8.28 -14.39 -7.11
CA ALA A 281 -7.47 -14.21 -5.92
C ALA A 281 -8.35 -13.68 -4.78
N ALA A 282 -8.08 -14.12 -3.56
CA ALA A 282 -8.78 -13.68 -2.37
C ALA A 282 -7.82 -13.56 -1.19
N LEU A 283 -8.04 -12.55 -0.35
CA LEU A 283 -7.29 -12.27 0.85
C LEU A 283 -8.24 -11.97 2.01
N ALA A 284 -7.95 -12.52 3.18
CA ALA A 284 -8.51 -12.14 4.46
C ALA A 284 -7.38 -11.91 5.45
N GLU A 285 -7.38 -10.76 6.11
CA GLU A 285 -6.33 -10.38 7.06
C GLU A 285 -6.95 -9.89 8.38
N ALA A 286 -6.41 -10.34 9.50
CA ALA A 286 -6.72 -9.87 10.84
C ALA A 286 -5.48 -9.24 11.46
N ASN A 287 -5.58 -7.97 11.85
CA ASN A 287 -4.53 -7.23 12.53
C ASN A 287 -4.96 -6.96 13.97
N TRP A 288 -4.36 -7.67 14.91
CA TRP A 288 -4.64 -7.52 16.32
C TRP A 288 -3.64 -6.57 16.98
N LEU A 289 -4.11 -5.37 17.32
CA LEU A 289 -3.34 -4.36 18.04
C LEU A 289 -3.25 -4.75 19.52
N LEU A 290 -2.28 -5.59 19.85
CA LEU A 290 -2.09 -6.16 21.20
C LEU A 290 -1.90 -5.07 22.25
N ARG A 291 -1.05 -4.12 21.94
CA ARG A 291 -0.73 -2.91 22.72
C ARG A 291 0.01 -1.92 21.82
N LYS A 292 0.20 -0.72 22.31
CA LYS A 292 0.95 0.33 21.58
C LYS A 292 2.30 -0.21 21.08
N GLY A 293 2.57 -0.05 19.81
CA GLY A 293 3.78 -0.52 19.15
C GLY A 293 3.78 -2.00 18.77
N HIS A 294 2.76 -2.81 19.13
CA HIS A 294 2.71 -4.24 18.82
C HIS A 294 1.45 -4.61 18.06
N ASN A 295 1.62 -5.16 16.90
CA ASN A 295 0.56 -5.72 16.06
C ASN A 295 0.86 -7.18 15.74
N LEU A 296 -0.14 -8.06 15.86
CA LEU A 296 -0.08 -9.43 15.39
C LEU A 296 -0.99 -9.55 14.17
N LYS A 297 -0.41 -9.88 13.03
CA LYS A 297 -1.08 -9.98 11.75
C LYS A 297 -1.22 -11.44 11.36
N PHE A 298 -2.43 -11.88 11.10
CA PHE A 298 -2.74 -13.17 10.50
C PHE A 298 -3.34 -12.91 9.12
N THR A 299 -2.81 -13.58 8.08
CA THR A 299 -3.31 -13.46 6.70
C THR A 299 -3.59 -14.83 6.13
N ALA A 300 -4.76 -15.00 5.52
CA ALA A 300 -5.15 -16.18 4.75
C ALA A 300 -5.45 -15.75 3.31
N GLU A 301 -4.83 -16.40 2.36
CA GLU A 301 -4.95 -16.08 0.94
C GLU A 301 -5.20 -17.34 0.13
N ARG A 302 -5.94 -17.16 -0.95
CA ARG A 302 -6.19 -18.21 -1.94
C ARG A 302 -6.06 -17.62 -3.34
N PHE A 303 -5.40 -18.36 -4.22
CA PHE A 303 -5.29 -18.05 -5.62
C PHE A 303 -5.68 -19.25 -6.47
N ASP A 304 -6.56 -19.03 -7.43
CA ASP A 304 -6.97 -19.99 -8.44
C ASP A 304 -6.49 -19.43 -9.80
N PRO A 305 -5.35 -19.91 -10.32
CA PRO A 305 -4.73 -19.36 -11.52
C PRO A 305 -5.50 -19.72 -12.80
N ASN A 306 -6.34 -20.74 -12.79
CA ASN A 306 -7.19 -21.10 -13.93
C ASN A 306 -8.45 -21.84 -13.48
N ARG A 307 -9.55 -21.15 -13.33
CA ARG A 307 -10.83 -21.71 -12.89
C ARG A 307 -11.42 -22.81 -13.79
N ALA A 308 -10.82 -23.06 -14.94
CA ALA A 308 -11.17 -24.18 -15.80
C ALA A 308 -10.33 -25.44 -15.52
N ALA A 309 -9.22 -25.30 -14.81
CA ALA A 309 -8.38 -26.41 -14.38
C ALA A 309 -8.80 -26.90 -12.98
N ALA A 310 -8.64 -28.18 -12.73
CA ALA A 310 -8.83 -28.76 -11.42
C ALA A 310 -7.48 -28.89 -10.71
N ARG A 311 -7.43 -28.60 -9.41
CA ARG A 311 -6.27 -28.82 -8.52
C ARG A 311 -5.05 -27.95 -8.83
N ASP A 312 -5.25 -26.70 -9.27
CA ASP A 312 -4.18 -25.71 -9.47
C ASP A 312 -4.27 -24.54 -8.47
N GLN A 313 -5.15 -24.68 -7.46
CA GLN A 313 -5.34 -23.64 -6.45
C GLN A 313 -4.18 -23.62 -5.46
N GLN A 314 -3.78 -22.41 -5.11
CA GLN A 314 -2.72 -22.11 -4.16
C GLN A 314 -3.31 -21.47 -2.90
N THR A 315 -2.77 -21.81 -1.75
CA THR A 315 -3.14 -21.23 -0.46
C THR A 315 -1.89 -20.70 0.24
N ARG A 316 -2.01 -19.53 0.88
CA ARG A 316 -0.95 -18.98 1.70
C ARG A 316 -1.51 -18.59 3.06
N LEU A 317 -0.88 -19.07 4.12
CA LEU A 317 -1.16 -18.67 5.49
C LEU A 317 0.07 -17.96 6.06
N SER A 318 -0.14 -16.80 6.68
CA SER A 318 0.94 -16.02 7.26
C SER A 318 0.60 -15.58 8.67
N LEU A 319 1.60 -15.62 9.55
CA LEU A 319 1.56 -15.04 10.88
C LEU A 319 2.76 -14.12 11.05
N VAL A 320 2.53 -12.83 11.28
CA VAL A 320 3.57 -11.81 11.38
C VAL A 320 3.37 -11.00 12.65
N TRP A 321 4.42 -10.89 13.44
CA TRP A 321 4.48 -9.93 14.52
C TRP A 321 5.22 -8.69 14.07
N GLU A 322 4.60 -7.53 14.25
CA GLU A 322 5.14 -6.22 13.95
C GLU A 322 5.36 -5.47 15.26
N TYR A 323 6.59 -5.02 15.49
CA TYR A 323 6.97 -4.27 16.66
C TYR A 323 7.63 -2.96 16.26
N THR A 324 7.07 -1.84 16.70
CA THR A 324 7.64 -0.51 16.53
C THR A 324 8.18 -0.03 17.88
N PRO A 325 9.46 -0.27 18.20
CA PRO A 325 10.03 0.06 19.51
C PRO A 325 10.15 1.56 19.76
N ALA A 326 10.51 2.31 18.73
CA ALA A 326 10.82 3.74 18.78
C ALA A 326 10.40 4.40 17.46
N PRO A 327 10.34 5.74 17.40
CA PRO A 327 10.15 6.48 16.15
C PRO A 327 11.06 5.97 15.03
N PHE A 328 10.53 5.91 13.81
CA PHE A 328 11.26 5.56 12.59
C PHE A 328 11.79 4.13 12.50
N LEU A 329 11.52 3.25 13.46
CA LEU A 329 12.01 1.87 13.45
C LEU A 329 10.88 0.88 13.73
N GLN A 330 10.75 -0.09 12.84
CA GLN A 330 9.86 -1.24 13.00
C GLN A 330 10.66 -2.54 12.81
N VAL A 331 10.40 -3.53 13.65
CA VAL A 331 10.88 -4.91 13.52
C VAL A 331 9.68 -5.77 13.13
N ARG A 332 9.84 -6.59 12.10
CA ARG A 332 8.84 -7.55 11.65
C ARG A 332 9.45 -8.93 11.63
N THR A 333 8.78 -9.89 12.22
CA THR A 333 9.15 -11.30 12.11
C THR A 333 7.93 -12.14 11.88
N GLY A 334 8.06 -13.18 11.11
CA GLY A 334 6.91 -14.00 10.78
C GLY A 334 7.24 -15.28 10.06
N ILE A 335 6.20 -16.06 9.89
CA ILE A 335 6.21 -17.30 9.13
C ILE A 335 5.13 -17.25 8.06
N ARG A 336 5.41 -17.84 6.90
CA ARG A 336 4.50 -18.04 5.80
C ARG A 336 4.54 -19.49 5.36
N ASN A 337 3.39 -20.08 5.16
CA ASN A 337 3.26 -21.42 4.60
C ASN A 337 2.49 -21.33 3.30
N TYR A 338 3.12 -21.78 2.24
CA TYR A 338 2.48 -21.93 0.94
C TYR A 338 2.11 -23.39 0.76
N ASP A 339 0.87 -23.63 0.38
CA ASP A 339 0.34 -24.95 0.03
C ASP A 339 -0.26 -24.87 -1.36
N ASP A 340 0.32 -25.64 -2.26
CA ASP A 340 0.03 -25.62 -3.68
C ASP A 340 -0.22 -27.04 -4.19
N VAL A 341 -0.32 -27.20 -5.49
CA VAL A 341 -0.54 -28.45 -6.16
C VAL A 341 0.59 -29.44 -5.87
N ASN A 342 0.26 -30.63 -5.43
CA ASN A 342 1.22 -31.70 -5.12
C ASN A 342 2.20 -32.03 -6.25
N GLU A 343 1.90 -31.62 -7.48
CA GLU A 343 2.67 -31.88 -8.67
C GLU A 343 3.82 -30.89 -8.90
N VAL A 344 3.88 -29.78 -8.11
CA VAL A 344 4.90 -28.75 -8.21
C VAL A 344 5.48 -28.45 -6.82
N PRO A 345 6.29 -29.36 -6.26
CA PRO A 345 6.73 -29.29 -4.85
C PRO A 345 7.48 -28.02 -4.45
N PHE A 346 8.14 -27.34 -5.40
CA PHE A 346 8.88 -26.11 -5.08
C PHE A 346 7.98 -24.91 -4.84
N LEU A 347 6.68 -24.98 -5.16
CA LEU A 347 5.69 -23.96 -4.81
C LEU A 347 5.19 -24.15 -3.36
N ASN A 348 5.31 -25.36 -2.81
CA ASN A 348 5.01 -25.67 -1.42
C ASN A 348 6.22 -25.28 -0.56
N GLN A 349 6.24 -24.07 -0.05
CA GLN A 349 7.38 -23.56 0.70
C GLN A 349 6.94 -23.01 2.06
N ARG A 350 7.86 -23.10 3.02
CA ARG A 350 7.76 -22.43 4.32
C ARG A 350 8.81 -21.36 4.41
N ILE A 351 8.38 -20.16 4.76
CA ILE A 351 9.28 -19.01 4.87
C ILE A 351 9.23 -18.52 6.31
N ALA A 352 10.40 -18.40 6.95
CA ALA A 352 10.55 -17.61 8.16
C ALA A 352 11.40 -16.38 7.85
N PHE A 353 11.08 -15.24 8.44
CA PHE A 353 11.80 -14.01 8.18
C PHE A 353 11.90 -13.12 9.41
N LEU A 354 12.97 -12.33 9.44
CA LEU A 354 13.17 -11.17 10.31
C LEU A 354 13.48 -9.97 9.42
N GLN A 355 12.72 -8.90 9.53
CA GLN A 355 12.91 -7.67 8.76
C GLN A 355 13.03 -6.47 9.69
N LEU A 356 14.01 -5.63 9.44
CA LEU A 356 14.12 -4.28 9.99
C LEU A 356 13.58 -3.30 8.96
N HIS A 357 12.74 -2.40 9.41
CA HIS A 357 12.13 -1.37 8.60
C HIS A 357 12.41 -0.01 9.23
N GLY A 358 13.30 0.76 8.59
CA GLY A 358 13.52 2.17 8.88
C GLY A 358 12.65 3.04 7.98
N PHE A 359 12.07 4.12 8.51
CA PHE A 359 11.21 5.02 7.74
C PHE A 359 11.26 6.44 8.26
N LEU A 360 11.25 7.41 7.32
CA LEU A 360 11.16 8.85 7.60
C LEU A 360 9.93 9.44 6.96
#